data_02148491c7750283d379c6868011af96
#
_entry.id   02148491c7750283d379c6868011af96
#
_cell.length_a   1.000
_cell.length_b   1.000
_cell.length_c   1.000
_cell.angle_alpha   90.00
_cell.angle_beta   90.00
_cell.angle_gamma   90.00
#
_symmetry.space_group_name_H-M   'P 1'
#
loop_
_entity.id
_entity.type
_entity.pdbx_description
1 polymer ?
#
loop_
_entity_poly.entity_id
_entity_poly.type
_entity_poly.pdbx_seq_one_letter_code
_entity_poly.pdbx_strand_id
1 'polypeptide(L)'
;DGVTGRVVVPDGAPAPDAAHVGATHSHAIRARATARRRPSAKEDHVEAPVISGIAHDRSQDKITLVGVPDVPGAAARIFAIVAGTDTNIDMIVQDVSAEGTGLTNISFTCPDGSSAAALKALEAARQDLGFRSLHFNPDIGKLSLVGAGMRSHPGVSAKLFSALSQAGINIHMISTSEIRISVVVDDAVLDEAVRAVHSAFGLDAQTAEAVVYGGTGR
;
A
#
# COMPACT_ATOMS: atom_id res chain seq x y z
N ASP A 1 -17.95 -7.53 25.39
CA ASP A 1 -16.84 -7.48 26.37
C ASP A 1 -15.64 -6.90 25.67
N GLY A 2 -15.27 -5.67 26.14
CA GLY A 2 -14.25 -4.85 25.51
C GLY A 2 -12.84 -5.32 25.87
N VAL A 3 -11.97 -5.36 24.89
CA VAL A 3 -10.52 -5.48 25.07
C VAL A 3 -9.88 -4.13 24.80
N THR A 4 -9.59 -3.39 25.86
CA THR A 4 -8.75 -2.20 25.85
C THR A 4 -7.29 -2.61 25.85
N GLY A 5 -6.60 -2.40 24.75
CA GLY A 5 -5.16 -2.56 24.65
C GLY A 5 -4.42 -1.48 25.44
N ARG A 6 -3.76 -1.88 26.52
CA ARG A 6 -2.93 -1.02 27.37
C ARG A 6 -1.51 -1.02 26.83
N VAL A 7 -1.04 0.14 26.38
CA VAL A 7 0.37 0.37 26.05
C VAL A 7 1.14 0.44 27.37
N VAL A 8 2.10 -0.46 27.59
CA VAL A 8 3.02 -0.45 28.74
C VAL A 8 4.24 0.39 28.35
N VAL A 9 4.44 1.52 29.03
CA VAL A 9 5.66 2.32 28.98
C VAL A 9 6.54 1.89 30.16
N PRO A 10 7.83 1.57 29.98
CA PRO A 10 8.70 1.22 31.11
C PRO A 10 9.06 2.46 31.92
N ASP A 11 8.84 2.38 33.25
CA ASP A 11 9.32 3.31 34.26
C ASP A 11 10.85 3.25 34.40
N GLY A 12 11.47 4.41 34.55
CA GLY A 12 12.79 4.49 35.12
C GLY A 12 13.75 5.50 34.50
N ALA A 13 13.60 6.80 34.81
CA ALA A 13 14.72 7.71 34.84
C ALA A 13 14.51 8.74 35.95
N PRO A 14 15.53 9.06 36.79
CA PRO A 14 15.39 9.88 37.99
C PRO A 14 15.39 11.37 37.66
N ALA A 15 14.62 12.13 38.45
CA ALA A 15 14.55 13.57 38.46
C ALA A 15 15.87 14.22 38.98
N PRO A 16 16.30 15.37 38.48
CA PRO A 16 17.35 16.13 39.12
C PRO A 16 16.79 17.09 40.18
N ASP A 17 17.51 17.13 41.31
CA ASP A 17 17.32 17.92 42.53
C ASP A 17 17.26 19.44 42.27
N ALA A 18 16.35 20.05 43.04
CA ALA A 18 16.30 21.49 43.26
C ALA A 18 17.12 21.86 44.48
N ALA A 19 18.09 22.78 44.35
CA ALA A 19 18.44 23.80 45.35
C ALA A 19 19.74 24.52 44.93
N HIS A 20 19.73 25.84 44.67
CA HIS A 20 20.33 26.85 45.58
C HIS A 20 20.08 28.26 45.07
N VAL A 21 19.55 29.05 45.97
CA VAL A 21 19.34 30.49 45.91
C VAL A 21 20.68 31.20 46.08
N GLY A 22 20.95 32.23 45.31
CA GLY A 22 22.07 33.15 45.49
C GLY A 22 21.90 34.42 44.69
N ALA A 23 21.63 35.51 45.40
CA ALA A 23 21.30 36.82 44.88
C ALA A 23 22.54 37.65 44.40
N THR A 24 22.21 38.74 43.67
CA THR A 24 22.90 40.01 43.44
C THR A 24 23.94 40.05 42.34
N HIS A 25 23.72 40.87 41.29
CA HIS A 25 24.23 42.19 41.05
C HIS A 25 23.74 42.77 39.71
N SER A 26 23.11 43.93 39.81
CA SER A 26 22.75 44.82 38.71
C SER A 26 23.97 45.24 37.89
N HIS A 27 23.94 45.01 36.57
CA HIS A 27 24.67 45.83 35.62
C HIS A 27 23.83 46.00 34.35
N ALA A 28 23.30 47.18 34.20
CA ALA A 28 22.60 47.60 32.98
C ALA A 28 23.62 47.76 31.84
N ILE A 29 23.57 46.84 30.88
CA ILE A 29 24.23 47.02 29.60
C ILE A 29 23.14 47.19 28.54
N ARG A 30 23.09 48.41 27.99
CA ARG A 30 22.31 48.76 26.79
C ARG A 30 22.74 47.86 25.64
N ALA A 31 21.97 46.81 25.33
CA ALA A 31 22.14 46.05 24.12
C ALA A 31 21.32 46.67 22.99
N ARG A 32 22.02 47.17 21.97
CA ARG A 32 21.47 47.55 20.68
C ARG A 32 20.71 46.38 20.09
N ALA A 33 19.42 46.58 19.86
CA ALA A 33 18.60 45.64 19.10
C ALA A 33 19.06 45.64 17.63
N THR A 34 19.94 44.72 17.29
CA THR A 34 20.12 44.31 15.89
C THR A 34 18.93 43.38 15.56
N ALA A 35 18.01 43.91 14.77
CA ALA A 35 16.93 43.12 14.20
C ALA A 35 17.55 41.96 13.37
N ARG A 36 17.66 40.78 13.96
CA ARG A 36 17.92 39.55 13.21
C ARG A 36 16.71 39.33 12.30
N ARG A 37 16.92 39.61 11.01
CA ARG A 37 16.03 39.16 9.93
C ARG A 37 15.82 37.67 10.13
N ARG A 38 14.57 37.26 10.49
CA ARG A 38 14.16 35.89 10.44
C ARG A 38 14.38 35.43 9.00
N PRO A 39 15.04 34.27 8.76
CA PRO A 39 15.03 33.68 7.43
C PRO A 39 13.56 33.41 7.09
N SER A 40 13.13 33.94 5.95
CA SER A 40 11.84 33.60 5.38
C SER A 40 11.77 32.07 5.30
N ALA A 41 10.75 31.46 5.92
CA ALA A 41 10.42 30.09 5.66
C ALA A 41 10.33 29.96 4.13
N LYS A 42 11.21 29.17 3.53
CA LYS A 42 10.98 28.67 2.19
C LYS A 42 9.66 27.92 2.30
N GLU A 43 8.61 28.47 1.74
CA GLU A 43 7.44 27.70 1.38
C GLU A 43 7.96 26.66 0.39
N ASP A 44 8.19 25.44 0.89
CA ASP A 44 8.36 24.29 0.05
C ASP A 44 7.02 24.18 -0.71
N HIS A 45 6.99 24.71 -1.91
CA HIS A 45 5.95 24.44 -2.88
C HIS A 45 6.06 22.93 -3.19
N VAL A 46 5.41 22.12 -2.36
CA VAL A 46 5.13 20.73 -2.71
C VAL A 46 4.15 20.82 -3.88
N GLU A 47 4.66 20.57 -5.09
CA GLU A 47 3.82 20.56 -6.28
C GLU A 47 2.65 19.64 -6.06
N ALA A 48 1.42 20.07 -6.38
CA ALA A 48 0.23 19.24 -6.25
C ALA A 48 0.39 17.93 -7.04
N PRO A 49 -0.11 16.79 -6.53
CA PRO A 49 0.03 15.51 -7.25
C PRO A 49 -0.65 15.63 -8.60
N VAL A 50 0.08 15.30 -9.65
CA VAL A 50 -0.48 15.26 -11.00
C VAL A 50 -1.05 13.87 -11.22
N ILE A 51 -2.37 13.74 -11.09
CA ILE A 51 -3.06 12.50 -11.47
C ILE A 51 -3.22 12.49 -12.98
N SER A 52 -2.59 11.52 -13.63
CA SER A 52 -2.60 11.39 -15.10
C SER A 52 -3.82 10.62 -15.59
N GLY A 53 -4.39 9.74 -14.79
CA GLY A 53 -5.57 8.98 -15.15
C GLY A 53 -5.80 7.73 -14.30
N ILE A 54 -6.79 6.96 -14.73
CA ILE A 54 -7.16 5.66 -14.14
C ILE A 54 -7.04 4.60 -15.23
N ALA A 55 -6.34 3.52 -14.92
CA ALA A 55 -6.30 2.31 -15.71
C ALA A 55 -7.05 1.19 -15.00
N HIS A 56 -7.70 0.30 -15.75
CA HIS A 56 -8.32 -0.90 -15.21
C HIS A 56 -8.03 -2.12 -16.07
N ASP A 57 -8.12 -3.30 -15.48
CA ASP A 57 -7.78 -4.58 -16.10
C ASP A 57 -8.65 -5.70 -15.50
N ARG A 58 -9.25 -6.53 -16.35
CA ARG A 58 -10.10 -7.68 -15.99
C ARG A 58 -9.47 -9.01 -16.38
N SER A 59 -8.28 -9.00 -16.97
CA SER A 59 -7.59 -10.19 -17.49
C SER A 59 -6.66 -10.83 -16.48
N GLN A 60 -6.98 -10.69 -15.18
CA GLN A 60 -6.13 -11.17 -14.10
C GLN A 60 -6.91 -12.09 -13.17
N ASP A 61 -6.24 -13.12 -12.71
CA ASP A 61 -6.69 -14.01 -11.66
C ASP A 61 -5.87 -13.74 -10.38
N LYS A 62 -6.48 -14.02 -9.21
CA LYS A 62 -5.79 -13.94 -7.93
C LYS A 62 -5.59 -15.33 -7.34
N ILE A 63 -4.35 -15.62 -6.96
CA ILE A 63 -3.96 -16.83 -6.23
C ILE A 63 -3.45 -16.45 -4.85
N THR A 64 -3.90 -17.16 -3.81
CA THR A 64 -3.46 -16.94 -2.42
C THR A 64 -3.04 -18.26 -1.79
N LEU A 65 -1.78 -18.33 -1.35
CA LEU A 65 -1.28 -19.40 -0.50
C LEU A 65 -1.43 -18.96 0.95
N VAL A 66 -2.18 -19.74 1.73
CA VAL A 66 -2.46 -19.45 3.15
C VAL A 66 -1.60 -20.34 4.03
N GLY A 67 -1.01 -19.75 5.06
CA GLY A 67 -0.24 -20.46 6.07
C GLY A 67 1.07 -21.00 5.55
N VAL A 68 1.76 -20.24 4.70
CA VAL A 68 3.13 -20.54 4.23
C VAL A 68 4.09 -20.37 5.40
N PRO A 69 5.05 -21.30 5.64
CA PRO A 69 6.10 -21.09 6.64
C PRO A 69 6.89 -19.80 6.36
N ASP A 70 6.97 -18.92 7.36
CA ASP A 70 7.70 -17.64 7.25
C ASP A 70 9.18 -17.85 7.53
N VAL A 71 9.87 -18.43 6.54
CA VAL A 71 11.28 -18.72 6.58
C VAL A 71 12.00 -18.19 5.35
N PRO A 72 13.29 -17.84 5.44
CA PRO A 72 14.08 -17.41 4.29
C PRO A 72 13.97 -18.42 3.13
N GLY A 73 13.70 -17.93 1.94
CA GLY A 73 13.58 -18.74 0.73
C GLY A 73 12.16 -19.27 0.42
N ALA A 74 11.18 -19.11 1.31
CA ALA A 74 9.81 -19.58 1.04
C ALA A 74 9.24 -18.94 -0.23
N ALA A 75 9.28 -17.61 -0.33
CA ALA A 75 8.83 -16.88 -1.53
C ALA A 75 9.62 -17.31 -2.78
N ALA A 76 10.94 -17.46 -2.67
CA ALA A 76 11.78 -17.87 -3.80
C ALA A 76 11.37 -19.24 -4.38
N ARG A 77 11.05 -20.21 -3.52
CA ARG A 77 10.58 -21.54 -3.96
C ARG A 77 9.21 -21.46 -4.63
N ILE A 78 8.28 -20.70 -4.05
CA ILE A 78 6.94 -20.52 -4.63
C ILE A 78 7.04 -19.91 -6.02
N PHE A 79 7.73 -18.78 -6.14
CA PHE A 79 7.81 -18.07 -7.43
C PHE A 79 8.70 -18.76 -8.46
N ALA A 80 9.66 -19.60 -8.06
CA ALA A 80 10.38 -20.48 -8.99
C ALA A 80 9.43 -21.52 -9.63
N ILE A 81 8.49 -22.08 -8.85
CA ILE A 81 7.48 -23.01 -9.37
C ILE A 81 6.54 -22.30 -10.34
N VAL A 82 6.05 -21.09 -9.98
CA VAL A 82 5.18 -20.29 -10.84
C VAL A 82 5.88 -19.92 -12.15
N ALA A 83 7.13 -19.46 -12.05
CA ALA A 83 7.94 -19.12 -13.23
C ALA A 83 8.18 -20.35 -14.15
N GLY A 84 8.32 -21.55 -13.56
CA GLY A 84 8.45 -22.81 -14.31
C GLY A 84 7.21 -23.18 -15.14
N THR A 85 6.08 -22.49 -14.92
CA THR A 85 4.84 -22.64 -15.72
C THR A 85 4.66 -21.56 -16.78
N ASP A 86 5.67 -20.73 -17.02
CA ASP A 86 5.62 -19.56 -17.92
C ASP A 86 4.52 -18.56 -17.55
N THR A 87 4.23 -18.46 -16.24
CA THR A 87 3.22 -17.56 -15.70
C THR A 87 3.87 -16.25 -15.23
N ASN A 88 3.48 -15.14 -15.84
CA ASN A 88 3.87 -13.81 -15.39
C ASN A 88 3.11 -13.42 -14.12
N ILE A 89 3.72 -12.59 -13.30
CA ILE A 89 3.12 -12.07 -12.07
C ILE A 89 3.06 -10.55 -12.17
N ASP A 90 1.92 -9.96 -11.78
CA ASP A 90 1.76 -8.51 -11.80
C ASP A 90 1.85 -7.90 -10.40
N MET A 91 1.05 -8.39 -9.44
CA MET A 91 1.06 -7.91 -8.07
C MET A 91 1.46 -9.04 -7.12
N ILE A 92 2.26 -8.73 -6.10
CA ILE A 92 2.57 -9.65 -5.01
C ILE A 92 2.31 -8.91 -3.69
N VAL A 93 1.60 -9.56 -2.76
CA VAL A 93 1.40 -9.09 -1.39
C VAL A 93 1.73 -10.24 -0.45
N GLN A 94 2.64 -9.98 0.47
CA GLN A 94 2.98 -10.87 1.58
C GLN A 94 2.90 -10.08 2.87
N ASP A 95 2.31 -10.66 3.90
CA ASP A 95 2.28 -10.07 5.24
C ASP A 95 2.60 -11.13 6.29
N VAL A 96 3.39 -10.74 7.28
CA VAL A 96 3.75 -11.61 8.40
C VAL A 96 2.56 -11.73 9.34
N SER A 97 2.30 -12.93 9.82
CA SER A 97 1.24 -13.13 10.81
C SER A 97 1.51 -12.31 12.09
N ALA A 98 0.58 -11.41 12.43
CA ALA A 98 0.68 -10.56 13.63
C ALA A 98 0.72 -11.35 14.95
N GLU A 99 0.35 -12.64 14.94
CA GLU A 99 0.27 -13.49 16.13
C GLU A 99 1.54 -14.31 16.40
N GLY A 100 2.63 -14.07 15.66
CA GLY A 100 3.89 -14.81 15.86
C GLY A 100 3.76 -16.32 15.59
N THR A 101 2.84 -16.72 14.70
CA THR A 101 2.61 -18.14 14.34
C THR A 101 3.73 -18.74 13.51
N GLY A 102 4.68 -17.93 13.03
CA GLY A 102 5.71 -18.36 12.08
C GLY A 102 5.16 -18.68 10.68
N LEU A 103 3.96 -18.19 10.38
CA LEU A 103 3.29 -18.40 9.10
C LEU A 103 2.95 -17.07 8.46
N THR A 104 2.89 -17.06 7.13
CA THR A 104 2.46 -15.91 6.33
C THR A 104 1.45 -16.33 5.28
N ASN A 105 0.75 -15.34 4.70
CA ASN A 105 -0.03 -15.54 3.49
C ASN A 105 0.67 -14.82 2.33
N ILE A 106 0.71 -15.46 1.18
CA ILE A 106 1.25 -14.88 -0.04
C ILE A 106 0.13 -14.85 -1.08
N SER A 107 -0.23 -13.65 -1.52
CA SER A 107 -1.19 -13.43 -2.60
C SER A 107 -0.49 -12.83 -3.80
N PHE A 108 -0.85 -13.25 -4.99
CA PHE A 108 -0.37 -12.64 -6.22
C PHE A 108 -1.44 -12.68 -7.30
N THR A 109 -1.28 -11.80 -8.31
CA THR A 109 -2.12 -11.81 -9.51
C THR A 109 -1.31 -12.26 -10.71
N CYS A 110 -1.96 -12.95 -11.61
CA CYS A 110 -1.40 -13.44 -12.86
C CYS A 110 -2.45 -13.39 -13.98
N PRO A 111 -2.05 -13.41 -15.26
CA PRO A 111 -2.99 -13.48 -16.36
C PRO A 111 -3.91 -14.73 -16.27
N ASP A 112 -5.19 -14.54 -16.58
CA ASP A 112 -6.22 -15.58 -16.53
C ASP A 112 -5.87 -16.83 -17.38
N GLY A 113 -5.22 -16.61 -18.52
CA GLY A 113 -4.81 -17.72 -19.41
C GLY A 113 -3.71 -18.62 -18.87
N SER A 114 -2.98 -18.23 -17.78
CA SER A 114 -1.87 -19.00 -17.22
C SER A 114 -2.11 -19.51 -15.79
N SER A 115 -3.14 -19.04 -15.14
CA SER A 115 -3.44 -19.36 -13.74
C SER A 115 -3.64 -20.86 -13.46
N ALA A 116 -4.28 -21.59 -14.37
CA ALA A 116 -4.53 -23.02 -14.21
C ALA A 116 -3.23 -23.86 -14.14
N ALA A 117 -2.21 -23.51 -14.92
CA ALA A 117 -0.91 -24.18 -14.88
C ALA A 117 -0.19 -23.90 -13.55
N ALA A 118 -0.20 -22.62 -13.11
CA ALA A 118 0.38 -22.22 -11.84
C ALA A 118 -0.30 -22.89 -10.64
N LEU A 119 -1.64 -22.96 -10.62
CA LEU A 119 -2.40 -23.64 -9.57
C LEU A 119 -2.04 -25.11 -9.47
N LYS A 120 -2.00 -25.81 -10.61
CA LYS A 120 -1.65 -27.24 -10.65
C LYS A 120 -0.23 -27.48 -10.12
N ALA A 121 0.72 -26.66 -10.52
CA ALA A 121 2.11 -26.82 -10.10
C ALA A 121 2.28 -26.51 -8.59
N LEU A 122 1.63 -25.48 -8.08
CA LEU A 122 1.65 -25.14 -6.66
C LEU A 122 0.99 -26.21 -5.80
N GLU A 123 -0.16 -26.74 -6.22
CA GLU A 123 -0.83 -27.82 -5.48
C GLU A 123 0.00 -29.10 -5.47
N ALA A 124 0.67 -29.45 -6.57
CA ALA A 124 1.60 -30.59 -6.61
C ALA A 124 2.78 -30.44 -5.64
N ALA A 125 3.25 -29.20 -5.43
CA ALA A 125 4.35 -28.89 -4.51
C ALA A 125 3.90 -28.57 -3.08
N ARG A 126 2.62 -28.74 -2.75
CA ARG A 126 2.02 -28.32 -1.47
C ARG A 126 2.76 -28.84 -0.25
N GLN A 127 3.12 -30.13 -0.25
CA GLN A 127 3.85 -30.75 0.87
C GLN A 127 5.24 -30.16 1.07
N ASP A 128 5.97 -29.92 -0.02
CA ASP A 128 7.31 -29.38 0.01
C ASP A 128 7.34 -27.89 0.40
N LEU A 129 6.32 -27.14 -0.01
CA LEU A 129 6.15 -25.74 0.33
C LEU A 129 5.56 -25.52 1.73
N GLY A 130 4.81 -26.50 2.26
CA GLY A 130 4.27 -26.51 3.61
C GLY A 130 3.10 -25.55 3.85
N PHE A 131 2.45 -25.03 2.82
CA PHE A 131 1.29 -24.15 3.00
C PHE A 131 0.01 -24.93 3.36
N ARG A 132 -0.92 -24.28 4.05
CA ARG A 132 -2.16 -24.92 4.54
C ARG A 132 -3.22 -25.06 3.46
N SER A 133 -3.49 -24.00 2.71
CA SER A 133 -4.50 -23.99 1.65
C SER A 133 -4.12 -23.07 0.50
N LEU A 134 -4.63 -23.39 -0.67
CA LEU A 134 -4.52 -22.62 -1.90
C LEU A 134 -5.91 -22.11 -2.27
N HIS A 135 -6.04 -20.80 -2.45
CA HIS A 135 -7.29 -20.16 -2.86
C HIS A 135 -7.11 -19.51 -4.22
N PHE A 136 -8.10 -19.67 -5.05
CA PHE A 136 -8.17 -19.12 -6.40
C PHE A 136 -9.41 -18.23 -6.52
N ASN A 137 -9.23 -17.03 -7.06
CA ASN A 137 -10.32 -16.13 -7.38
C ASN A 137 -10.13 -15.58 -8.80
N PRO A 138 -10.94 -16.02 -9.78
CA PRO A 138 -10.91 -15.52 -11.15
C PRO A 138 -11.74 -14.23 -11.33
N ASP A 139 -12.66 -13.96 -10.40
CA ASP A 139 -13.64 -12.87 -10.53
C ASP A 139 -13.10 -11.59 -9.91
N ILE A 140 -11.94 -11.14 -10.38
CA ILE A 140 -11.29 -9.91 -9.90
C ILE A 140 -11.12 -8.89 -11.00
N GLY A 141 -11.16 -7.61 -10.59
CA GLY A 141 -10.77 -6.48 -11.41
C GLY A 141 -9.68 -5.66 -10.72
N LYS A 142 -8.68 -5.23 -11.49
CA LYS A 142 -7.64 -4.33 -11.02
C LYS A 142 -7.93 -2.91 -11.48
N LEU A 143 -7.93 -1.97 -10.54
CA LEU A 143 -8.01 -0.54 -10.79
C LEU A 143 -6.70 0.11 -10.35
N SER A 144 -6.14 0.98 -11.19
CA SER A 144 -4.88 1.67 -10.93
C SER A 144 -5.05 3.17 -11.12
N LEU A 145 -4.84 3.94 -10.06
CA LEU A 145 -4.67 5.38 -10.12
C LEU A 145 -3.21 5.67 -10.53
N VAL A 146 -3.01 6.41 -11.62
CA VAL A 146 -1.69 6.68 -12.19
C VAL A 146 -1.41 8.18 -12.12
N GLY A 147 -0.20 8.55 -11.75
CA GLY A 147 0.21 9.95 -11.67
C GLY A 147 1.61 10.13 -11.12
N ALA A 148 2.06 11.37 -11.02
CA ALA A 148 3.32 11.72 -10.39
C ALA A 148 3.08 12.21 -8.95
N GLY A 149 4.08 12.02 -8.08
CA GLY A 149 4.02 12.51 -6.71
C GLY A 149 3.12 11.73 -5.74
N MET A 150 2.71 10.52 -6.09
CA MET A 150 1.82 9.68 -5.26
C MET A 150 2.35 9.47 -3.84
N ARG A 151 3.66 9.31 -3.68
CA ARG A 151 4.31 9.10 -2.37
C ARG A 151 4.58 10.39 -1.61
N SER A 152 4.73 11.50 -2.33
CA SER A 152 5.08 12.80 -1.75
C SER A 152 3.87 13.58 -1.25
N HIS A 153 2.64 13.16 -1.62
CA HIS A 153 1.43 13.88 -1.29
C HIS A 153 0.57 13.03 -0.34
N PRO A 154 0.62 13.34 0.96
CA PRO A 154 -0.28 12.73 1.92
C PRO A 154 -1.73 13.04 1.52
N GLY A 155 -2.58 12.02 1.53
CA GLY A 155 -4.01 12.17 1.21
C GLY A 155 -4.44 11.58 -0.14
N VAL A 156 -3.56 11.33 -1.11
CA VAL A 156 -3.94 10.68 -2.38
C VAL A 156 -4.52 9.29 -2.10
N SER A 157 -3.82 8.47 -1.33
CA SER A 157 -4.29 7.13 -0.94
C SER A 157 -5.59 7.20 -0.12
N ALA A 158 -5.67 8.13 0.85
CA ALA A 158 -6.86 8.31 1.66
C ALA A 158 -8.08 8.70 0.81
N LYS A 159 -7.89 9.57 -0.16
CA LYS A 159 -8.95 9.98 -1.10
C LYS A 159 -9.43 8.82 -1.97
N LEU A 160 -8.49 8.01 -2.50
CA LEU A 160 -8.80 6.81 -3.27
C LEU A 160 -9.63 5.82 -2.44
N PHE A 161 -9.17 5.47 -1.24
CA PHE A 161 -9.87 4.52 -0.39
C PHE A 161 -11.21 5.05 0.12
N SER A 162 -11.31 6.36 0.39
CA SER A 162 -12.58 7.00 0.75
C SER A 162 -13.61 6.93 -0.38
N ALA A 163 -13.19 7.15 -1.63
CA ALA A 163 -14.08 7.05 -2.79
C ALA A 163 -14.63 5.62 -2.96
N LEU A 164 -13.77 4.60 -2.84
CA LEU A 164 -14.19 3.20 -2.92
C LEU A 164 -15.11 2.82 -1.75
N SER A 165 -14.79 3.25 -0.53
CA SER A 165 -15.61 3.00 0.65
C SER A 165 -17.00 3.64 0.54
N GLN A 166 -17.10 4.87 0.06
CA GLN A 166 -18.38 5.57 -0.17
C GLN A 166 -19.25 4.88 -1.23
N ALA A 167 -18.62 4.24 -2.21
CA ALA A 167 -19.27 3.39 -3.20
C ALA A 167 -19.59 1.97 -2.67
N GLY A 168 -19.29 1.65 -1.41
CA GLY A 168 -19.52 0.32 -0.83
C GLY A 168 -18.63 -0.78 -1.38
N ILE A 169 -17.48 -0.43 -1.98
CA ILE A 169 -16.59 -1.36 -2.66
C ILE A 169 -15.48 -1.81 -1.71
N ASN A 170 -15.39 -3.13 -1.51
CA ASN A 170 -14.32 -3.75 -0.74
C ASN A 170 -13.06 -3.97 -1.59
N ILE A 171 -11.90 -3.96 -0.93
CA ILE A 171 -10.59 -4.12 -1.56
C ILE A 171 -9.96 -5.43 -1.14
N HIS A 172 -9.52 -6.24 -2.09
CA HIS A 172 -8.86 -7.53 -1.85
C HIS A 172 -7.34 -7.43 -1.73
N MET A 173 -6.73 -6.54 -2.51
CA MET A 173 -5.29 -6.30 -2.50
C MET A 173 -4.99 -4.82 -2.79
N ILE A 174 -3.88 -4.34 -2.26
CA ILE A 174 -3.36 -3.00 -2.51
C ILE A 174 -1.88 -3.11 -2.84
N SER A 175 -1.43 -2.38 -3.85
CA SER A 175 -0.02 -2.19 -4.16
C SER A 175 0.24 -0.73 -4.53
N THR A 176 1.36 -0.18 -4.07
CA THR A 176 1.72 1.21 -4.32
C THR A 176 3.13 1.33 -4.87
N SER A 177 3.32 2.26 -5.79
CA SER A 177 4.61 2.67 -6.31
C SER A 177 4.72 4.21 -6.32
N GLU A 178 5.79 4.76 -6.86
CA GLU A 178 5.97 6.22 -6.94
C GLU A 178 4.95 6.90 -7.87
N ILE A 179 4.47 6.16 -8.87
CA ILE A 179 3.59 6.68 -9.93
C ILE A 179 2.25 5.98 -10.01
N ARG A 180 1.96 5.02 -9.11
CA ARG A 180 0.75 4.21 -9.21
C ARG A 180 0.29 3.71 -7.84
N ILE A 181 -1.03 3.74 -7.62
CA ILE A 181 -1.70 2.99 -6.56
C ILE A 181 -2.67 2.04 -7.24
N SER A 182 -2.48 0.74 -7.05
CA SER A 182 -3.34 -0.30 -7.62
C SER A 182 -4.14 -0.98 -6.52
N VAL A 183 -5.40 -1.23 -6.79
CA VAL A 183 -6.29 -2.01 -5.93
C VAL A 183 -6.92 -3.14 -6.75
N VAL A 184 -7.16 -4.26 -6.10
CA VAL A 184 -7.93 -5.38 -6.64
C VAL A 184 -9.28 -5.38 -5.92
N VAL A 185 -10.34 -5.43 -6.70
CA VAL A 185 -11.74 -5.49 -6.25
C VAL A 185 -12.45 -6.68 -6.92
N ASP A 186 -13.69 -6.95 -6.58
CA ASP A 186 -14.49 -7.90 -7.35
C ASP A 186 -14.75 -7.36 -8.76
N ASP A 187 -14.71 -8.23 -9.78
CA ASP A 187 -14.93 -7.84 -11.17
C ASP A 187 -16.30 -7.18 -11.38
N ALA A 188 -17.32 -7.67 -10.72
CA ALA A 188 -18.69 -7.17 -10.82
C ALA A 188 -18.85 -5.68 -10.45
N VAL A 189 -17.96 -5.14 -9.60
CA VAL A 189 -18.02 -3.74 -9.15
C VAL A 189 -16.93 -2.87 -9.77
N LEU A 190 -16.12 -3.39 -10.68
CA LEU A 190 -14.97 -2.66 -11.25
C LEU A 190 -15.38 -1.37 -11.96
N ASP A 191 -16.45 -1.38 -12.76
CA ASP A 191 -16.91 -0.18 -13.48
C ASP A 191 -17.42 0.91 -12.53
N GLU A 192 -18.05 0.49 -11.42
CA GLU A 192 -18.46 1.42 -10.37
C GLU A 192 -17.25 2.00 -9.64
N ALA A 193 -16.25 1.16 -9.34
CA ALA A 193 -14.99 1.60 -8.75
C ALA A 193 -14.29 2.64 -9.63
N VAL A 194 -14.21 2.40 -10.94
CA VAL A 194 -13.62 3.34 -11.91
C VAL A 194 -14.36 4.68 -11.88
N ARG A 195 -15.69 4.68 -11.96
CA ARG A 195 -16.50 5.91 -11.91
C ARG A 195 -16.32 6.66 -10.61
N ALA A 196 -16.41 5.98 -9.48
CA ALA A 196 -16.25 6.58 -8.15
C ALA A 196 -14.90 7.28 -7.99
N VAL A 197 -13.82 6.62 -8.39
CA VAL A 197 -12.46 7.17 -8.31
C VAL A 197 -12.28 8.31 -9.32
N HIS A 198 -12.80 8.16 -10.56
CA HIS A 198 -12.72 9.17 -11.60
C HIS A 198 -13.35 10.49 -11.14
N SER A 199 -14.59 10.44 -10.63
CA SER A 199 -15.27 11.61 -10.08
C SER A 199 -14.57 12.18 -8.85
N ALA A 200 -14.10 11.33 -7.94
CA ALA A 200 -13.39 11.79 -6.75
C ALA A 200 -12.15 12.60 -7.10
N PHE A 201 -11.42 12.23 -8.13
CA PHE A 201 -10.20 12.93 -8.55
C PHE A 201 -10.45 14.05 -9.58
N GLY A 202 -11.74 14.31 -9.94
CA GLY A 202 -12.11 15.41 -10.84
C GLY A 202 -11.66 15.20 -12.28
N LEU A 203 -11.48 13.96 -12.69
CA LEU A 203 -11.03 13.61 -14.04
C LEU A 203 -12.17 13.79 -15.06
N ASP A 204 -13.43 13.91 -14.61
CA ASP A 204 -14.60 14.18 -15.46
C ASP A 204 -14.55 15.56 -16.14
N ALA A 205 -13.84 16.53 -15.52
CA ALA A 205 -13.79 17.92 -16.01
C ALA A 205 -12.69 18.16 -17.05
N GLN A 206 -11.78 17.20 -17.23
CA GLN A 206 -10.75 17.26 -18.25
C GLN A 206 -11.08 16.23 -19.33
N THR A 207 -11.20 16.66 -20.57
CA THR A 207 -11.21 15.81 -21.75
C THR A 207 -9.85 15.12 -21.92
N ALA A 208 -9.44 14.33 -20.94
CA ALA A 208 -8.29 13.47 -21.00
C ALA A 208 -8.79 12.09 -21.45
N GLU A 209 -8.44 11.73 -22.68
CA GLU A 209 -8.67 10.38 -23.20
C GLU A 209 -8.29 9.34 -22.14
N ALA A 210 -9.26 8.52 -21.75
CA ALA A 210 -9.00 7.34 -20.96
C ALA A 210 -8.16 6.39 -21.84
N VAL A 211 -6.86 6.34 -21.59
CA VAL A 211 -5.99 5.39 -22.26
C VAL A 211 -6.28 4.03 -21.68
N VAL A 212 -7.13 3.28 -22.37
CA VAL A 212 -7.39 1.87 -22.09
C VAL A 212 -6.17 1.08 -22.60
N TYR A 213 -5.27 0.72 -21.69
CA TYR A 213 -4.25 -0.27 -22.00
C TYR A 213 -4.86 -1.66 -21.86
N GLY A 214 -5.52 -2.13 -22.88
CA GLY A 214 -5.72 -3.55 -23.11
C GLY A 214 -4.36 -4.13 -23.52
N GLY A 215 -3.60 -4.64 -22.54
CA GLY A 215 -2.31 -5.25 -22.83
C GLY A 215 -2.50 -6.65 -23.40
N THR A 216 -2.62 -6.75 -24.73
CA THR A 216 -2.24 -7.99 -25.39
C THR A 216 -0.72 -8.02 -25.44
N GLY A 217 -0.11 -8.63 -24.41
CA GLY A 217 1.31 -8.93 -24.45
C GLY A 217 1.60 -9.88 -25.62
N ARG A 218 2.40 -9.42 -26.54
CA ARG A 218 3.22 -10.25 -27.43
C ARG A 218 4.67 -10.10 -27.03
#